data_843192d6d06604d7146fa409e048604f
#
_entry.id   843192d6d06604d7146fa409e048604f
#
_cell.length_a   1.000
_cell.length_b   1.000
_cell.length_c   1.000
_cell.angle_alpha   90.00
_cell.angle_beta   90.00
_cell.angle_gamma   90.00
#
_symmetry.space_group_name_H-M   'P 1'
#
loop_
_entity.id
_entity.type
_entity.pdbx_description
1 polymer ?
#
loop_
_entity_poly.entity_id
_entity_poly.type
_entity_poly.pdbx_seq_one_letter_code
_entity_poly.pdbx_strand_id
1 'polypeptide(L)'
;MNDCTATSEPAPATLEAATTSEGATTTKPGPGPVDSSEVEWFQILAWRWDITTAKRLARGREPHGRLDPAAWKGMLGLITINTEHAARVDLSEPLIVAPVPNGGLLIIDGWHRLHKALNTGVTELFAVVLTAEEERACRIFGGEPHNDEEEGAYGEHNEDEYEQHGRRGV
;
A
#
# COMPACT_ATOMS: atom_id res chain seq x y z
N MET A 1 28.45 28.42 -55.30
CA MET A 1 29.14 27.52 -56.28
C MET A 1 29.27 26.18 -55.58
N ASN A 2 28.75 25.16 -56.29
CA ASN A 2 28.85 23.71 -56.08
C ASN A 2 27.99 23.14 -54.95
N ASP A 3 26.80 22.73 -55.20
CA ASP A 3 26.24 21.54 -55.91
C ASP A 3 27.01 20.25 -55.68
N CYS A 4 26.38 19.32 -55.05
CA CYS A 4 26.35 17.91 -55.47
C CYS A 4 25.25 17.14 -54.70
N THR A 5 24.16 16.98 -55.36
CA THR A 5 23.13 15.94 -55.27
C THR A 5 23.73 14.52 -55.33
N ALA A 6 23.25 13.62 -54.53
CA ALA A 6 23.23 12.20 -54.85
C ALA A 6 22.00 11.52 -54.23
N THR A 7 21.05 11.37 -55.09
CA THR A 7 19.91 10.46 -55.06
C THR A 7 20.40 9.02 -55.14
N SER A 8 19.86 8.14 -54.30
CA SER A 8 19.85 6.71 -54.56
C SER A 8 18.54 6.10 -54.09
N GLU A 9 17.79 5.69 -55.05
CA GLU A 9 16.48 5.02 -55.00
C GLU A 9 16.64 3.50 -54.86
N PRO A 10 15.55 2.76 -54.66
CA PRO A 10 15.48 1.48 -53.92
C PRO A 10 15.55 0.26 -54.87
N ALA A 11 15.73 -0.89 -54.29
CA ALA A 11 15.54 -2.17 -54.95
C ALA A 11 14.48 -3.04 -54.23
N PRO A 12 13.80 -3.90 -54.99
CA PRO A 12 12.44 -4.32 -54.69
C PRO A 12 12.33 -5.67 -53.97
N ALA A 13 11.10 -5.87 -53.51
CA ALA A 13 10.46 -7.05 -52.98
C ALA A 13 10.84 -8.39 -53.64
N THR A 14 10.91 -9.39 -52.78
CA THR A 14 10.62 -10.77 -53.20
C THR A 14 9.61 -11.37 -52.23
N LEU A 15 8.46 -11.62 -52.81
CA LEU A 15 7.32 -12.36 -52.29
C LEU A 15 7.58 -13.84 -52.59
N GLU A 16 7.56 -14.70 -51.56
CA GLU A 16 7.30 -16.11 -51.79
C GLU A 16 6.29 -16.66 -50.80
N ALA A 17 5.35 -17.33 -51.37
CA ALA A 17 4.10 -17.79 -50.80
C ALA A 17 4.20 -19.21 -50.28
N ALA A 18 3.32 -19.47 -49.32
CA ALA A 18 2.56 -20.69 -49.06
C ALA A 18 3.28 -21.99 -48.70
N THR A 19 2.96 -22.50 -47.53
CA THR A 19 2.39 -23.86 -47.51
C THR A 19 1.49 -24.04 -46.30
N THR A 20 0.27 -24.35 -46.55
CA THR A 20 -0.82 -24.83 -45.70
C THR A 20 -0.42 -26.14 -45.04
N SER A 21 -0.68 -26.26 -43.75
CA SER A 21 -0.91 -27.56 -43.11
C SER A 21 -1.94 -27.42 -41.99
N GLU A 22 -3.13 -27.92 -42.31
CA GLU A 22 -4.22 -28.17 -41.38
C GLU A 22 -3.78 -29.19 -40.29
N GLY A 23 -4.10 -28.87 -39.09
CA GLY A 23 -3.96 -29.77 -37.94
C GLY A 23 -4.84 -29.25 -36.80
N ALA A 24 -6.15 -29.39 -36.96
CA ALA A 24 -7.11 -29.11 -35.93
C ALA A 24 -6.93 -30.10 -34.75
N THR A 25 -6.41 -29.63 -33.64
CA THR A 25 -6.62 -30.27 -32.35
C THR A 25 -7.17 -29.22 -31.41
N THR A 26 -8.48 -29.25 -31.26
CA THR A 26 -9.21 -28.50 -30.24
C THR A 26 -8.82 -29.04 -28.88
N THR A 27 -7.75 -28.53 -28.31
CA THR A 27 -7.46 -28.70 -26.88
C THR A 27 -8.08 -27.50 -26.18
N LYS A 28 -9.21 -27.75 -25.51
CA LYS A 28 -9.80 -26.82 -24.54
C LYS A 28 -8.67 -26.31 -23.64
N PRO A 29 -8.40 -25.00 -23.54
CA PRO A 29 -7.43 -24.51 -22.59
C PRO A 29 -7.94 -24.86 -21.20
N GLY A 30 -7.21 -25.74 -20.53
CA GLY A 30 -7.32 -25.91 -19.09
C GLY A 30 -7.06 -24.57 -18.40
N PRO A 31 -7.51 -24.37 -17.17
CA PRO A 31 -7.20 -23.17 -16.44
C PRO A 31 -5.68 -23.03 -16.46
N GLY A 32 -5.21 -21.97 -17.14
CA GLY A 32 -3.81 -21.59 -17.15
C GLY A 32 -3.33 -21.44 -15.70
N PRO A 33 -2.01 -21.50 -15.45
CA PRO A 33 -1.49 -21.27 -14.14
C PRO A 33 -2.13 -19.96 -13.65
N VAL A 34 -2.84 -20.04 -12.53
CA VAL A 34 -3.28 -18.87 -11.79
C VAL A 34 -2.00 -18.06 -11.61
N ASP A 35 -1.93 -16.96 -12.33
CA ASP A 35 -0.92 -15.95 -12.11
C ASP A 35 -0.97 -15.64 -10.61
N SER A 36 -0.02 -16.20 -9.90
CA SER A 36 0.27 -15.81 -8.52
C SER A 36 0.84 -14.41 -8.67
N SER A 37 -0.04 -13.44 -8.93
CA SER A 37 0.30 -12.03 -8.79
C SER A 37 0.85 -11.93 -7.38
N GLU A 38 2.18 -11.74 -7.31
CA GLU A 38 2.87 -11.65 -6.03
C GLU A 38 2.15 -10.59 -5.22
N VAL A 39 1.53 -11.03 -4.14
CA VAL A 39 0.83 -10.12 -3.23
C VAL A 39 1.91 -9.20 -2.67
N GLU A 40 1.88 -7.95 -3.11
CA GLU A 40 2.76 -6.93 -2.58
C GLU A 40 2.36 -6.66 -1.14
N TRP A 41 3.30 -6.72 -0.21
CA TRP A 41 3.05 -6.45 1.19
C TRP A 41 4.04 -5.43 1.75
N PHE A 42 3.60 -4.70 2.74
CA PHE A 42 4.42 -3.79 3.52
C PHE A 42 4.39 -4.21 4.99
N GLN A 43 5.55 -4.27 5.62
CA GLN A 43 5.69 -4.60 7.03
C GLN A 43 6.56 -3.57 7.74
N ILE A 44 6.11 -3.15 8.89
CA ILE A 44 6.88 -2.35 9.82
C ILE A 44 6.57 -2.79 11.25
N LEU A 45 7.61 -3.04 12.06
CA LEU A 45 7.46 -3.58 13.41
C LEU A 45 6.58 -4.84 13.43
N ALA A 46 5.51 -4.84 14.22
CA ALA A 46 4.58 -5.95 14.36
C ALA A 46 3.35 -5.87 13.43
N TRP A 47 3.41 -5.04 12.38
CA TRP A 47 2.29 -4.77 11.49
C TRP A 47 2.62 -5.17 10.07
N ARG A 48 1.64 -5.77 9.36
CA ARG A 48 1.76 -6.09 7.94
C ARG A 48 0.46 -5.84 7.20
N TRP A 49 0.54 -5.22 6.03
CA TRP A 49 -0.58 -4.96 5.14
C TRP A 49 -0.35 -5.55 3.76
N ASP A 50 -1.45 -6.01 3.14
CA ASP A 50 -1.53 -6.35 1.72
C ASP A 50 -1.67 -5.06 0.92
N ILE A 51 -0.58 -4.65 0.27
CA ILE A 51 -0.53 -3.42 -0.52
C ILE A 51 -1.31 -3.55 -1.82
N THR A 52 -1.41 -4.75 -2.37
CA THR A 52 -2.24 -5.01 -3.56
C THR A 52 -3.70 -4.68 -3.27
N THR A 53 -4.22 -5.14 -2.12
CA THR A 53 -5.57 -4.81 -1.66
C THR A 53 -5.70 -3.33 -1.32
N ALA A 54 -4.74 -2.73 -0.62
CA ALA A 54 -4.75 -1.30 -0.29
C ALA A 54 -4.79 -0.42 -1.55
N LYS A 55 -3.98 -0.72 -2.56
CA LYS A 55 -3.99 -0.03 -3.87
C LYS A 55 -5.33 -0.18 -4.58
N ARG A 56 -5.97 -1.35 -4.48
CA ARG A 56 -7.30 -1.57 -5.06
C ARG A 56 -8.36 -0.71 -4.38
N LEU A 57 -8.33 -0.60 -3.05
CA LEU A 57 -9.25 0.23 -2.27
C LEU A 57 -9.04 1.73 -2.51
N ALA A 58 -7.80 2.16 -2.71
CA ALA A 58 -7.46 3.55 -2.99
C ALA A 58 -7.71 3.97 -4.45
N ARG A 59 -7.87 3.00 -5.38
CA ARG A 59 -7.96 3.26 -6.81
C ARG A 59 -9.16 4.14 -7.17
N GLY A 60 -8.91 5.19 -7.96
CA GLY A 60 -9.94 6.10 -8.44
C GLY A 60 -10.49 7.06 -7.39
N ARG A 61 -9.92 7.06 -6.19
CA ARG A 61 -10.26 8.04 -5.17
C ARG A 61 -9.46 9.32 -5.40
N GLU A 62 -10.11 10.44 -5.25
CA GLU A 62 -9.39 11.69 -5.19
C GLU A 62 -8.58 11.78 -3.89
N PRO A 63 -7.32 12.22 -3.96
CA PRO A 63 -6.54 12.46 -2.77
C PRO A 63 -7.23 13.49 -1.88
N HIS A 64 -7.44 13.17 -0.63
CA HIS A 64 -8.13 14.05 0.34
C HIS A 64 -7.20 14.56 1.43
N GLY A 65 -5.90 14.35 1.27
CA GLY A 65 -4.85 14.85 2.15
C GLY A 65 -3.60 15.27 1.40
N ARG A 66 -2.86 16.19 2.01
CA ARG A 66 -1.48 16.53 1.63
C ARG A 66 -0.57 16.22 2.79
N LEU A 67 0.60 15.74 2.48
CA LEU A 67 1.56 15.27 3.46
C LEU A 67 2.90 15.96 3.20
N ASP A 68 3.48 16.52 4.26
CA ASP A 68 4.84 17.05 4.22
C ASP A 68 5.84 15.90 4.32
N PRO A 69 6.66 15.64 3.28
CA PRO A 69 7.66 14.60 3.31
C PRO A 69 8.67 14.77 4.45
N ALA A 70 8.97 16.00 4.87
CA ALA A 70 9.95 16.27 5.91
C ALA A 70 9.51 15.71 7.28
N ALA A 71 8.21 15.71 7.56
CA ALA A 71 7.66 15.14 8.79
C ALA A 71 7.93 13.62 8.93
N TRP A 72 8.13 12.93 7.80
CA TRP A 72 8.32 11.48 7.74
C TRP A 72 9.77 11.04 7.53
N LYS A 73 10.69 12.00 7.41
CA LYS A 73 12.10 11.73 7.15
C LYS A 73 12.72 10.74 8.15
N GLY A 74 12.35 10.85 9.43
CA GLY A 74 12.87 9.95 10.46
C GLY A 74 12.48 8.48 10.27
N MET A 75 11.35 8.22 9.62
CA MET A 75 10.87 6.86 9.35
C MET A 75 11.61 6.18 8.20
N LEU A 76 12.23 6.94 7.29
CA LEU A 76 12.97 6.36 6.16
C LEU A 76 14.11 5.45 6.58
N GLY A 77 14.70 5.66 7.75
CA GLY A 77 15.75 4.79 8.29
C GLY A 77 15.27 3.36 8.60
N LEU A 78 13.96 3.15 8.69
CA LEU A 78 13.34 1.84 8.94
C LEU A 78 12.89 1.15 7.65
N ILE A 79 13.01 1.82 6.50
CA ILE A 79 12.47 1.37 5.22
C ILE A 79 13.61 1.12 4.23
N THR A 80 13.59 -0.05 3.60
CA THR A 80 14.53 -0.34 2.51
C THR A 80 14.09 0.39 1.24
N ILE A 81 14.91 1.33 0.77
CA ILE A 81 14.64 2.12 -0.43
C ILE A 81 15.51 1.64 -1.59
N ASN A 82 14.88 1.23 -2.68
CA ASN A 82 15.56 1.05 -3.96
C ASN A 82 15.68 2.42 -4.64
N THR A 83 16.89 2.98 -4.68
CA THR A 83 17.14 4.33 -5.19
C THR A 83 16.90 4.47 -6.70
N GLU A 84 17.17 3.41 -7.48
CA GLU A 84 16.89 3.42 -8.92
C GLU A 84 15.39 3.43 -9.20
N HIS A 85 14.64 2.65 -8.44
CA HIS A 85 13.18 2.68 -8.51
C HIS A 85 12.65 4.04 -8.05
N ALA A 86 13.15 4.56 -6.93
CA ALA A 86 12.76 5.87 -6.41
C ALA A 86 12.99 7.01 -7.42
N ALA A 87 14.05 6.96 -8.22
CA ALA A 87 14.29 7.97 -9.24
C ALA A 87 13.21 8.01 -10.33
N ARG A 88 12.56 6.88 -10.60
CA ARG A 88 11.60 6.71 -11.71
C ARG A 88 10.13 6.84 -11.31
N VAL A 89 9.81 6.79 -10.01
CA VAL A 89 8.41 6.89 -9.55
C VAL A 89 7.79 8.25 -9.91
N ASP A 90 6.49 8.25 -10.13
CA ASP A 90 5.71 9.45 -10.38
C ASP A 90 5.26 10.06 -9.04
N LEU A 91 5.60 11.34 -8.81
CA LEU A 91 5.21 12.07 -7.61
C LEU A 91 3.75 12.57 -7.65
N SER A 92 3.08 12.50 -8.81
CA SER A 92 1.66 12.83 -8.93
C SER A 92 0.76 11.73 -8.37
N GLU A 93 1.26 10.49 -8.29
CA GLU A 93 0.53 9.40 -7.66
C GLU A 93 0.46 9.60 -6.15
N PRO A 94 -0.72 9.43 -5.53
CA PRO A 94 -0.87 9.64 -4.10
C PRO A 94 -0.19 8.55 -3.28
N LEU A 95 0.27 8.92 -2.08
CA LEU A 95 0.64 7.97 -1.04
C LEU A 95 -0.61 7.26 -0.52
N ILE A 96 -0.46 6.05 0.02
CA ILE A 96 -1.52 5.39 0.77
C ILE A 96 -1.16 5.42 2.25
N VAL A 97 -2.07 5.96 3.03
CA VAL A 97 -1.93 6.13 4.48
C VAL A 97 -3.02 5.34 5.18
N ALA A 98 -2.67 4.59 6.19
CA ALA A 98 -3.59 3.82 7.00
C ALA A 98 -3.65 4.34 8.44
N PRO A 99 -4.82 4.39 9.06
CA PRO A 99 -4.93 4.57 10.50
C PRO A 99 -4.41 3.31 11.20
N VAL A 100 -3.60 3.49 12.25
CA VAL A 100 -3.17 2.37 13.09
C VAL A 100 -4.06 2.30 14.33
N PRO A 101 -4.44 1.10 14.80
CA PRO A 101 -5.37 0.94 15.91
C PRO A 101 -5.01 1.67 17.21
N ASN A 102 -3.73 1.90 17.46
CA ASN A 102 -3.28 2.60 18.66
C ASN A 102 -3.27 4.13 18.52
N GLY A 103 -3.95 4.63 17.50
CA GLY A 103 -4.00 6.05 17.16
C GLY A 103 -2.82 6.49 16.30
N GLY A 104 -3.09 7.40 15.37
CA GLY A 104 -2.12 7.90 14.42
C GLY A 104 -2.30 7.34 13.02
N LEU A 105 -1.48 7.84 12.12
CA LEU A 105 -1.48 7.50 10.71
C LEU A 105 -0.12 6.95 10.32
N LEU A 106 -0.10 5.99 9.40
CA LEU A 106 1.12 5.40 8.87
C LEU A 106 1.06 5.34 7.35
N ILE A 107 2.14 5.72 6.68
CA ILE A 107 2.29 5.49 5.24
C ILE A 107 2.53 4.00 5.03
N ILE A 108 1.65 3.34 4.31
CA ILE A 108 1.78 1.91 3.97
C ILE A 108 2.22 1.69 2.52
N ASP A 109 2.05 2.69 1.63
CA ASP A 109 2.60 2.69 0.27
C ASP A 109 3.08 4.09 -0.13
N GLY A 110 4.14 4.11 -0.95
CA GLY A 110 4.70 5.33 -1.53
C GLY A 110 6.01 5.80 -0.89
N TRP A 111 6.70 4.98 -0.14
CA TRP A 111 7.99 5.33 0.49
C TRP A 111 9.07 5.76 -0.52
N HIS A 112 9.08 5.18 -1.73
CA HIS A 112 9.96 5.61 -2.81
C HIS A 112 9.62 7.01 -3.31
N ARG A 113 8.32 7.37 -3.37
CA ARG A 113 7.85 8.73 -3.70
C ARG A 113 8.26 9.73 -2.63
N LEU A 114 8.11 9.37 -1.36
CA LEU A 114 8.55 10.19 -0.24
C LEU A 114 10.08 10.45 -0.29
N HIS A 115 10.87 9.40 -0.53
CA HIS A 115 12.33 9.53 -0.69
C HIS A 115 12.69 10.45 -1.85
N LYS A 116 12.05 10.29 -3.02
CA LYS A 116 12.26 11.16 -4.19
C LYS A 116 11.90 12.62 -3.87
N ALA A 117 10.74 12.85 -3.24
CA ALA A 117 10.29 14.19 -2.87
C ALA A 117 11.30 14.90 -1.97
N LEU A 118 11.82 14.25 -0.95
CA LEU A 118 12.86 14.80 -0.08
C LEU A 118 14.13 15.16 -0.84
N ASN A 119 14.56 14.32 -1.78
CA ASN A 119 15.79 14.56 -2.55
C ASN A 119 15.61 15.63 -3.64
N THR A 120 14.40 15.88 -4.09
CA THR A 120 14.09 16.88 -5.12
C THR A 120 13.52 18.18 -4.56
N GLY A 121 13.36 18.28 -3.23
CA GLY A 121 12.84 19.47 -2.56
C GLY A 121 11.33 19.68 -2.73
N VAL A 122 10.58 18.62 -3.07
CA VAL A 122 9.12 18.67 -3.09
C VAL A 122 8.61 18.65 -1.65
N THR A 123 7.82 19.63 -1.30
CA THR A 123 7.36 19.88 0.08
C THR A 123 5.98 19.29 0.38
N GLU A 124 5.23 18.89 -0.64
CA GLU A 124 3.90 18.32 -0.47
C GLU A 124 3.70 17.11 -1.38
N LEU A 125 3.15 16.04 -0.85
CA LEU A 125 2.69 14.87 -1.60
C LEU A 125 1.21 14.65 -1.33
N PHE A 126 0.48 14.25 -2.36
CA PHE A 126 -0.91 13.85 -2.22
C PHE A 126 -1.01 12.52 -1.48
N ALA A 127 -2.08 12.35 -0.70
CA ALA A 127 -2.33 11.13 0.05
C ALA A 127 -3.80 10.72 0.01
N VAL A 128 -4.03 9.43 -0.10
CA VAL A 128 -5.31 8.78 0.16
C VAL A 128 -5.21 8.13 1.53
N VAL A 129 -6.08 8.54 2.45
CA VAL A 129 -6.17 7.94 3.78
C VAL A 129 -7.25 6.85 3.75
N LEU A 130 -6.90 5.64 4.11
CA LEU A 130 -7.87 4.54 4.25
C LEU A 130 -8.76 4.79 5.47
N THR A 131 -9.99 4.32 5.40
CA THR A 131 -10.84 4.23 6.59
C THR A 131 -10.35 3.10 7.50
N ALA A 132 -10.83 3.05 8.75
CA ALA A 132 -10.51 1.95 9.66
C ALA A 132 -10.99 0.59 9.14
N GLU A 133 -12.11 0.56 8.41
CA GLU A 133 -12.62 -0.65 7.77
C GLU A 133 -11.73 -1.11 6.61
N GLU A 134 -11.32 -0.17 5.76
CA GLU A 134 -10.41 -0.44 4.64
C GLU A 134 -9.03 -0.90 5.12
N GLU A 135 -8.51 -0.26 6.17
CA GLU A 135 -7.27 -0.67 6.82
C GLU A 135 -7.37 -2.11 7.32
N ARG A 136 -8.47 -2.43 8.04
CA ARG A 136 -8.71 -3.78 8.54
C ARG A 136 -8.83 -4.81 7.40
N ALA A 137 -9.43 -4.42 6.27
CA ALA A 137 -9.59 -5.29 5.11
C ALA A 137 -8.26 -5.61 4.40
N CYS A 138 -7.24 -4.75 4.52
CA CYS A 138 -5.91 -5.01 3.95
C CYS A 138 -4.86 -5.42 5.00
N ARG A 139 -5.18 -5.39 6.28
CA ARG A 139 -4.27 -5.81 7.35
C ARG A 139 -4.13 -7.33 7.36
N ILE A 140 -2.89 -7.83 7.28
CA ILE A 140 -2.57 -9.25 7.34
C ILE A 140 -2.38 -9.69 8.79
N PHE A 141 -1.65 -8.89 9.58
CA PHE A 141 -1.51 -9.09 11.02
C PHE A 141 -1.05 -7.81 11.73
N GLY A 142 -1.12 -7.85 13.06
CA GLY A 142 -0.77 -6.75 13.96
C GLY A 142 -2.00 -5.98 14.44
N GLY A 143 -1.84 -5.29 15.57
CA GLY A 143 -2.91 -4.51 16.18
C GLY A 143 -4.11 -5.35 16.52
N GLU A 144 -3.97 -6.20 17.55
CA GLU A 144 -5.13 -6.84 18.14
C GLU A 144 -6.21 -5.78 18.42
N PRO A 145 -7.48 -6.05 18.06
CA PRO A 145 -8.54 -5.14 18.43
C PRO A 145 -8.52 -4.98 19.96
N HIS A 146 -8.40 -3.77 20.43
CA HIS A 146 -8.67 -3.47 21.82
C HIS A 146 -10.15 -3.79 22.01
N ASN A 147 -10.45 -4.84 22.75
CA ASN A 147 -11.80 -5.16 23.14
C ASN A 147 -12.22 -4.11 24.19
N ASP A 148 -12.78 -3.01 23.73
CA ASP A 148 -13.38 -1.98 24.59
C ASP A 148 -14.58 -2.52 25.40
N GLU A 149 -14.89 -3.82 25.29
CA GLU A 149 -16.01 -4.46 25.99
C GLU A 149 -15.65 -5.01 27.40
N GLU A 150 -14.36 -4.98 27.82
CA GLU A 150 -13.98 -5.50 29.14
C GLU A 150 -13.79 -4.42 30.24
N GLU A 151 -13.87 -3.13 29.94
CA GLU A 151 -13.76 -2.09 30.99
C GLU A 151 -15.05 -1.81 31.76
N GLY A 152 -16.15 -2.53 31.49
CA GLY A 152 -17.42 -2.35 32.17
C GLY A 152 -17.68 -3.27 33.38
N ALA A 153 -16.78 -4.21 33.70
CA ALA A 153 -17.09 -5.28 34.69
C ALA A 153 -16.39 -5.17 36.04
N TYR A 154 -15.67 -4.12 36.31
CA TYR A 154 -15.03 -3.92 37.61
C TYR A 154 -15.55 -2.67 38.32
N GLY A 155 -16.77 -2.69 38.78
CA GLY A 155 -17.34 -1.53 39.47
C GLY A 155 -18.63 -1.76 40.23
N GLU A 156 -18.87 -2.96 40.77
CA GLU A 156 -19.81 -3.12 41.90
C GLU A 156 -19.09 -3.74 43.07
N HIS A 157 -18.24 -2.91 43.72
CA HIS A 157 -17.85 -3.19 45.07
C HIS A 157 -19.02 -2.83 46.00
N ASN A 158 -19.66 -3.85 46.52
CA ASN A 158 -20.60 -3.76 47.63
C ASN A 158 -19.96 -3.04 48.80
N GLU A 159 -20.35 -1.79 49.03
CA GLU A 159 -20.05 -1.01 50.24
C GLU A 159 -20.99 -1.29 51.43
N ASP A 160 -21.54 -2.51 51.53
CA ASP A 160 -22.52 -2.82 52.58
C ASP A 160 -22.09 -3.92 53.53
N GLU A 161 -20.84 -3.95 54.03
CA GLU A 161 -20.47 -4.92 55.05
C GLU A 161 -19.48 -4.42 56.14
N TYR A 162 -19.60 -3.18 56.61
CA TYR A 162 -18.88 -2.71 57.76
C TYR A 162 -19.75 -1.93 58.76
N GLU A 163 -20.95 -2.37 59.08
CA GLU A 163 -21.70 -1.84 60.24
C GLU A 163 -22.38 -2.95 61.04
N GLN A 164 -21.61 -3.82 61.67
CA GLN A 164 -22.10 -4.58 62.83
C GLN A 164 -20.94 -5.30 63.53
N HIS A 165 -20.16 -4.62 64.35
CA HIS A 165 -19.51 -5.22 65.54
C HIS A 165 -18.88 -4.11 66.41
N GLY A 166 -19.69 -3.47 67.22
CA GLY A 166 -19.19 -2.46 68.18
C GLY A 166 -20.17 -2.06 69.27
N ARG A 167 -20.90 -3.02 69.80
CA ARG A 167 -21.55 -2.79 71.12
C ARG A 167 -21.67 -4.07 71.90
N ARG A 168 -20.72 -4.27 72.87
CA ARG A 168 -20.76 -4.94 74.17
C ARG A 168 -19.36 -4.78 74.70
N GLY A 169 -19.15 -4.28 75.90
CA GLY A 169 -19.83 -4.09 77.10
C GLY A 169 -18.86 -3.54 78.16
N VAL A 170 -19.44 -2.92 79.20
CA VAL A 170 -19.04 -2.60 80.52
C VAL A 170 -18.09 -1.43 80.65
#